data_41921bdd49d13f67b5a23bd7b858e369
#
_entry.id   41921bdd49d13f67b5a23bd7b858e369
#
_cell.length_a   1.000
_cell.length_b   1.000
_cell.length_c   1.000
_cell.angle_alpha   90.00
_cell.angle_beta   90.00
_cell.angle_gamma   90.00
#
_symmetry.space_group_name_H-M   'P 1'
#
loop_
_entity.id
_entity.type
_entity.pdbx_description
1 polymer ?
#
loop_
_entity_poly.entity_id
_entity_poly.type
_entity_poly.pdbx_seq_one_letter_code
_entity_poly.pdbx_strand_id
1 'polypeptide(L)'
;MLNHIGQIPAAAAFKFSNKDALVFEGRTFSFNEINDLVERAAGGLSDLGIVQGDTVTLYAANSWEWIVSYYAIARLGAVINPVNTMLTPSEIEYVVKDCGAKAIIASPEKVAAI
;
A
#
# COMPACT_ATOMS: atom_id res chain seq x y z
N MET A 1 3.18 18.73 12.43
CA MET A 1 2.46 18.91 11.17
C MET A 1 2.76 17.77 10.22
N LEU A 2 1.76 17.35 9.45
CA LEU A 2 1.95 16.30 8.45
C LEU A 2 2.72 16.85 7.25
N ASN A 3 3.81 16.16 6.85
CA ASN A 3 4.62 16.56 5.69
C ASN A 3 4.27 15.78 4.44
N HIS A 4 3.65 14.60 4.59
CA HIS A 4 3.24 13.78 3.47
C HIS A 4 2.20 12.74 3.90
N ILE A 5 1.57 12.12 2.90
CA ILE A 5 0.49 11.14 3.09
C ILE A 5 0.90 9.98 4.00
N GLY A 6 2.15 9.51 3.92
CA GLY A 6 2.63 8.39 4.72
C GLY A 6 2.59 8.61 6.23
N GLN A 7 2.45 9.86 6.68
CA GLN A 7 2.35 10.19 8.11
C GLN A 7 0.91 10.13 8.65
N ILE A 8 -0.08 10.03 7.77
CA ILE A 8 -1.50 10.05 8.17
C ILE A 8 -1.85 8.92 9.14
N PRO A 9 -1.48 7.65 8.90
CA PRO A 9 -1.84 6.59 9.86
C PRO A 9 -1.25 6.81 11.26
N ALA A 10 -0.01 7.26 11.36
CA ALA A 10 0.61 7.51 12.66
C ALA A 10 -0.05 8.68 13.39
N ALA A 11 -0.35 9.77 12.68
CA ALA A 11 -1.02 10.93 13.25
C ALA A 11 -2.44 10.58 13.71
N ALA A 12 -3.18 9.80 12.91
CA ALA A 12 -4.51 9.35 13.26
C ALA A 12 -4.49 8.40 14.46
N ALA A 13 -3.52 7.48 14.53
CA ALA A 13 -3.37 6.57 15.67
C ALA A 13 -3.05 7.33 16.94
N PHE A 14 -2.20 8.34 16.88
CA PHE A 14 -1.88 9.18 18.02
C PHE A 14 -3.13 9.88 18.57
N LYS A 15 -3.99 10.39 17.68
CA LYS A 15 -5.17 11.19 18.05
C LYS A 15 -6.38 10.33 18.41
N PHE A 16 -6.62 9.22 17.71
CA PHE A 16 -7.85 8.43 17.82
C PHE A 16 -7.64 7.02 18.35
N SER A 17 -6.42 6.53 18.42
CA SER A 17 -6.01 5.26 19.02
C SER A 17 -6.92 4.07 18.71
N ASN A 18 -7.82 3.76 19.63
CA ASN A 18 -8.68 2.57 19.57
C ASN A 18 -10.02 2.79 18.89
N LYS A 19 -10.26 3.98 18.33
CA LYS A 19 -11.47 4.21 17.55
C LYS A 19 -11.42 3.43 16.23
N ASP A 20 -12.58 3.07 15.73
CA ASP A 20 -12.70 2.34 14.46
C ASP A 20 -12.26 3.23 13.30
N ALA A 21 -11.31 2.73 12.51
CA ALA A 21 -10.80 3.42 11.34
C ALA A 21 -11.39 2.84 10.06
N LEU A 22 -11.65 1.54 10.02
CA LEU A 22 -12.01 0.82 8.82
C LEU A 22 -12.83 -0.41 9.17
N VAL A 23 -13.91 -0.62 8.42
CA VAL A 23 -14.70 -1.85 8.47
C VAL A 23 -14.67 -2.46 7.06
N PHE A 24 -14.27 -3.72 6.97
CA PHE A 24 -14.20 -4.44 5.69
C PHE A 24 -14.62 -5.89 5.88
N GLU A 25 -15.68 -6.29 5.18
CA GLU A 25 -16.21 -7.66 5.23
C GLU A 25 -16.43 -8.17 6.66
N GLY A 26 -17.02 -7.34 7.50
CA GLY A 26 -17.31 -7.69 8.89
C GLY A 26 -16.12 -7.60 9.83
N ARG A 27 -14.93 -7.32 9.33
CA ARG A 27 -13.74 -7.10 10.15
C ARG A 27 -13.53 -5.61 10.40
N THR A 28 -13.34 -5.24 11.66
CA THR A 28 -13.12 -3.86 12.07
C THR A 28 -11.67 -3.66 12.48
N PHE A 29 -11.08 -2.57 12.02
CA PHE A 29 -9.71 -2.18 12.36
C PHE A 29 -9.73 -0.85 13.11
N SER A 30 -9.02 -0.77 14.23
CA SER A 30 -8.78 0.51 14.90
C SER A 30 -7.68 1.30 14.18
N PHE A 31 -7.56 2.58 14.51
CA PHE A 31 -6.47 3.40 13.98
C PHE A 31 -5.10 2.85 14.38
N ASN A 32 -4.95 2.35 15.61
CA ASN A 32 -3.71 1.72 16.05
C ASN A 32 -3.37 0.48 15.24
N GLU A 33 -4.37 -0.36 14.96
CA GLU A 33 -4.16 -1.57 14.16
C GLU A 33 -3.72 -1.25 12.73
N ILE A 34 -4.37 -0.26 12.11
CA ILE A 34 -4.01 0.16 10.76
C ILE A 34 -2.58 0.71 10.74
N ASN A 35 -2.23 1.58 11.70
CA ASN A 35 -0.88 2.12 11.77
C ASN A 35 0.18 1.03 11.96
N ASP A 36 -0.09 0.06 12.82
CA ASP A 36 0.82 -1.06 13.06
C ASP A 36 1.03 -1.90 11.79
N LEU A 37 -0.04 -2.18 11.07
CA LEU A 37 0.03 -2.91 9.80
C LEU A 37 0.83 -2.12 8.75
N VAL A 38 0.62 -0.80 8.68
CA VAL A 38 1.36 0.07 7.76
C VAL A 38 2.86 0.04 8.09
N GLU A 39 3.23 0.12 9.36
CA GLU A 39 4.63 0.08 9.77
C GLU A 39 5.30 -1.25 9.41
N ARG A 40 4.62 -2.36 9.63
CA ARG A 40 5.13 -3.68 9.27
C ARG A 40 5.30 -3.82 7.76
N ALA A 41 4.31 -3.37 6.99
CA ALA A 41 4.39 -3.42 5.54
C ALA A 41 5.51 -2.54 5.00
N ALA A 42 5.66 -1.34 5.54
CA ALA A 42 6.75 -0.43 5.16
C ALA A 42 8.11 -1.04 5.48
N GLY A 43 8.25 -1.67 6.66
CA GLY A 43 9.47 -2.38 7.04
C GLY A 43 9.82 -3.50 6.06
N GLY A 44 8.81 -4.29 5.66
CA GLY A 44 8.99 -5.36 4.68
C GLY A 44 9.44 -4.84 3.31
N LEU A 45 8.83 -3.76 2.83
CA LEU A 45 9.22 -3.13 1.57
C LEU A 45 10.65 -2.57 1.66
N SER A 46 11.00 -1.95 2.78
CA SER A 46 12.36 -1.44 2.99
C SER A 46 13.38 -2.57 2.97
N ASP A 47 13.06 -3.71 3.59
CA ASP A 47 13.93 -4.89 3.58
C ASP A 47 14.12 -5.45 2.18
N LEU A 48 13.14 -5.27 1.28
CA LEU A 48 13.24 -5.66 -0.12
C LEU A 48 14.02 -4.65 -0.95
N GLY A 49 14.47 -3.54 -0.36
CA GLY A 49 15.27 -2.54 -1.04
C GLY A 49 14.50 -1.36 -1.62
N ILE A 50 13.23 -1.19 -1.28
CA ILE A 50 12.45 -0.02 -1.70
C ILE A 50 12.89 1.19 -0.90
N VAL A 51 13.27 2.26 -1.59
CA VAL A 51 13.73 3.51 -0.97
C VAL A 51 12.94 4.69 -1.53
N GLN A 52 13.14 5.86 -0.93
CA GLN A 52 12.50 7.09 -1.37
C GLN A 52 12.71 7.32 -2.87
N GLY A 53 11.65 7.66 -3.55
CA GLY A 53 11.68 7.92 -5.00
C GLY A 53 11.45 6.70 -5.88
N ASP A 54 11.54 5.50 -5.33
CA ASP A 54 11.22 4.28 -6.08
C ASP A 54 9.72 4.21 -6.38
N THR A 55 9.35 3.62 -7.51
CA THR A 55 7.95 3.39 -7.86
C THR A 55 7.55 1.96 -7.52
N VAL A 56 6.41 1.83 -6.87
CA VAL A 56 5.80 0.54 -6.53
C VAL A 56 4.41 0.48 -7.15
N THR A 57 4.17 -0.52 -7.97
CA THR A 57 2.85 -0.74 -8.57
C THR A 57 1.96 -1.49 -7.61
N LEU A 58 0.74 -1.01 -7.44
CA LEU A 58 -0.27 -1.62 -6.57
C LEU A 58 -1.39 -2.19 -7.44
N TYR A 59 -1.42 -3.51 -7.56
CA TYR A 59 -2.33 -4.25 -8.43
C TYR A 59 -3.19 -5.20 -7.61
N ALA A 60 -4.22 -4.66 -6.98
CA ALA A 60 -5.12 -5.41 -6.13
C ALA A 60 -6.48 -4.72 -6.06
N ALA A 61 -7.52 -5.49 -5.80
CA ALA A 61 -8.86 -4.94 -5.57
C ALA A 61 -8.87 -4.13 -4.27
N ASN A 62 -9.82 -3.20 -4.16
CA ASN A 62 -10.03 -2.42 -2.95
C ASN A 62 -10.26 -3.36 -1.76
N SER A 63 -9.46 -3.19 -0.72
CA SER A 63 -9.45 -4.04 0.47
C SER A 63 -8.70 -3.33 1.58
N TRP A 64 -8.69 -3.91 2.79
CA TRP A 64 -7.85 -3.37 3.86
C TRP A 64 -6.36 -3.50 3.51
N GLU A 65 -5.97 -4.57 2.82
CA GLU A 65 -4.60 -4.77 2.37
C GLU A 65 -4.19 -3.69 1.36
N TRP A 66 -5.11 -3.27 0.50
CA TRP A 66 -4.85 -2.18 -0.46
C TRP A 66 -4.54 -0.88 0.28
N ILE A 67 -5.35 -0.56 1.29
CA ILE A 67 -5.18 0.67 2.09
C ILE A 67 -3.85 0.63 2.84
N VAL A 68 -3.53 -0.49 3.48
CA VAL A 68 -2.26 -0.67 4.21
C VAL A 68 -1.08 -0.53 3.26
N SER A 69 -1.15 -1.16 2.09
CA SER A 69 -0.09 -1.09 1.07
C SER A 69 0.11 0.33 0.56
N TYR A 70 -0.97 1.05 0.29
CA TYR A 70 -0.94 2.43 -0.15
C TYR A 70 -0.14 3.31 0.84
N TYR A 71 -0.50 3.24 2.12
CA TYR A 71 0.17 4.04 3.14
C TYR A 71 1.58 3.56 3.45
N ALA A 72 1.86 2.25 3.31
CA ALA A 72 3.21 1.72 3.50
C ALA A 72 4.17 2.26 2.44
N ILE A 73 3.74 2.27 1.18
CA ILE A 73 4.54 2.84 0.08
C ILE A 73 4.77 4.33 0.33
N ALA A 74 3.72 5.05 0.69
CA ALA A 74 3.79 6.49 0.97
C ALA A 74 4.73 6.79 2.14
N ARG A 75 4.73 5.95 3.17
CA ARG A 75 5.60 6.13 4.35
C ARG A 75 7.07 6.11 3.99
N LEU A 76 7.47 5.31 3.02
CA LEU A 76 8.84 5.24 2.55
C LEU A 76 9.22 6.40 1.63
N GLY A 77 8.30 7.28 1.31
CA GLY A 77 8.51 8.32 0.30
C GLY A 77 8.61 7.77 -1.11
N ALA A 78 8.13 6.55 -1.32
CA ALA A 78 8.07 5.92 -2.64
C ALA A 78 6.86 6.41 -3.42
N VAL A 79 6.88 6.22 -4.71
CA VAL A 79 5.80 6.62 -5.62
C VAL A 79 4.82 5.47 -5.78
N ILE A 80 3.55 5.73 -5.53
CA ILE A 80 2.49 4.74 -5.66
C ILE A 80 1.96 4.78 -7.08
N ASN A 81 1.95 3.62 -7.75
CA ASN A 81 1.34 3.46 -9.07
C ASN A 81 0.14 2.50 -8.95
N PRO A 82 -1.04 3.00 -8.53
CA PRO A 82 -2.22 2.16 -8.47
C PRO A 82 -2.73 1.89 -9.89
N VAL A 83 -3.05 0.64 -10.17
CA VAL A 83 -3.51 0.23 -11.49
C VAL A 83 -4.88 -0.43 -11.41
N ASN A 84 -5.61 -0.34 -12.52
CA ASN A 84 -6.93 -0.95 -12.65
C ASN A 84 -6.80 -2.49 -12.62
N THR A 85 -7.57 -3.13 -11.75
CA THR A 85 -7.57 -4.59 -11.64
C THR A 85 -8.14 -5.31 -12.87
N MET A 86 -8.79 -4.57 -13.75
CA MET A 86 -9.29 -5.10 -15.02
C MET A 86 -8.24 -5.19 -16.13
N LEU A 87 -7.05 -4.64 -15.89
CA LEU A 87 -5.96 -4.73 -16.88
C LEU A 87 -5.52 -6.19 -17.04
N THR A 88 -5.19 -6.54 -18.29
CA THR A 88 -4.64 -7.86 -18.61
C THR A 88 -3.19 -7.96 -18.13
N PRO A 89 -2.64 -9.19 -17.98
CA PRO A 89 -1.23 -9.34 -17.64
C PRO A 89 -0.27 -8.61 -18.57
N SER A 90 -0.52 -8.60 -19.88
CA SER A 90 0.33 -7.89 -20.83
C SER A 90 0.24 -6.37 -20.68
N GLU A 91 -0.95 -5.85 -20.35
CA GLU A 91 -1.11 -4.43 -20.05
C GLU A 91 -0.38 -4.03 -18.78
N ILE A 92 -0.43 -4.86 -17.74
CA ILE A 92 0.32 -4.65 -16.49
C ILE A 92 1.81 -4.65 -16.75
N GLU A 93 2.32 -5.58 -17.54
CA GLU A 93 3.74 -5.64 -17.91
C GLU A 93 4.18 -4.33 -18.57
N TYR A 94 3.37 -3.83 -19.50
CA TYR A 94 3.65 -2.56 -20.16
C TYR A 94 3.70 -1.40 -19.16
N VAL A 95 2.70 -1.29 -18.28
CA VAL A 95 2.62 -0.20 -17.30
C VAL A 95 3.79 -0.24 -16.33
N VAL A 96 4.14 -1.43 -15.84
CA VAL A 96 5.26 -1.61 -14.91
C VAL A 96 6.59 -1.18 -15.53
N LYS A 97 6.81 -1.55 -16.77
CA LYS A 97 8.03 -1.16 -17.50
C LYS A 97 8.04 0.33 -17.79
N ASP A 98 6.90 0.88 -18.20
CA ASP A 98 6.78 2.30 -18.56
C ASP A 98 7.06 3.22 -17.38
N CYS A 99 6.55 2.89 -16.19
CA CYS A 99 6.77 3.71 -15.00
C CYS A 99 8.06 3.36 -14.24
N GLY A 100 8.79 2.34 -14.67
CA GLY A 100 10.01 1.91 -13.99
C GLY A 100 9.77 1.36 -12.60
N ALA A 101 8.66 0.67 -12.39
CA ALA A 101 8.33 0.13 -11.09
C ALA A 101 9.38 -0.88 -10.62
N LYS A 102 9.81 -0.73 -9.38
CA LYS A 102 10.80 -1.60 -8.76
C LYS A 102 10.19 -2.83 -8.11
N ALA A 103 8.91 -2.74 -7.75
CA ALA A 103 8.16 -3.83 -7.16
C ALA A 103 6.69 -3.74 -7.54
N ILE A 104 5.99 -4.86 -7.44
CA ILE A 104 4.55 -4.95 -7.64
C ILE A 104 3.97 -5.57 -6.37
N ILE A 105 2.99 -4.90 -5.77
CA ILE A 105 2.17 -5.50 -4.72
C ILE A 105 0.88 -5.93 -5.39
N ALA A 106 0.56 -7.21 -5.30
CA ALA A 106 -0.60 -7.78 -5.96
C ALA A 106 -1.33 -8.75 -5.03
N SER A 107 -2.65 -8.85 -5.21
CA SER A 107 -3.43 -9.86 -4.53
C SER A 107 -3.05 -11.26 -5.04
N PRO A 108 -3.26 -12.35 -4.27
CA PRO A 108 -2.81 -13.69 -4.66
C PRO A 108 -3.27 -14.13 -6.05
N GLU A 109 -4.52 -13.84 -6.41
CA GLU A 109 -5.05 -14.21 -7.73
C GLU A 109 -4.39 -13.42 -8.86
N LYS A 110 -3.93 -12.20 -8.58
CA LYS A 110 -3.22 -11.36 -9.55
C LYS A 110 -1.77 -11.81 -9.71
N VAL A 111 -1.13 -12.24 -8.63
CA VAL A 111 0.23 -12.79 -8.68
C VAL A 111 0.28 -14.00 -9.60
N ALA A 112 -0.71 -14.89 -9.50
CA ALA A 112 -0.78 -16.06 -10.34
C ALA A 112 -0.96 -15.74 -11.83
N ALA A 113 -1.52 -14.57 -12.16
CA ALA A 113 -1.78 -14.14 -13.54
C ALA A 113 -0.58 -13.46 -14.21
N ILE A 114 0.36 -12.97 -13.43
CA ILE A 114 1.56 -12.28 -13.93
C ILE A 114 2.85 -13.11 -13.72
#